data_02a7ab3a8f31b4168d5b777f6e045cc4
#
_entry.id   02a7ab3a8f31b4168d5b777f6e045cc4
#
_cell.length_a   1.000
_cell.length_b   1.000
_cell.length_c   1.000
_cell.angle_alpha   90.00
_cell.angle_beta   90.00
_cell.angle_gamma   90.00
#
_symmetry.space_group_name_H-M   'P 1'
#
loop_
_entity.id
_entity.type
_entity.pdbx_description
1 polymer ?
#
loop_
_entity_poly.entity_id
_entity_poly.type
_entity_poly.pdbx_seq_one_letter_code
_entity_poly.pdbx_strand_id
1 'polypeptide(L)'
;MTIGEVLAILTPDFPDVSISKIRFLEEQGLVEPGRTPAGYRKFSSDDVDRLRYVLSAQRDHYLPLKVIRENLEAMDRGLEPPEQPGAAPRVPEVVAAGSVPGADRFDGHAANLRLTRLEILRESGVDAELLDALEGFGVLSPAPGGPWYDGEALEVLRAAASLAAHGIEARHLRMFRTAADREIALAEQVAAPLQRLGQRGGGESVDRADQVVREIAAACLRLHTALVAGALGRGAR
;
A
#
# COMPACT_ATOMS: atom_id res chain seq x y z
N MET A 1 -26.43 2.78 -5.78
CA MET A 1 -27.49 1.75 -5.90
C MET A 1 -28.42 1.84 -4.70
N THR A 2 -29.68 1.49 -4.87
CA THR A 2 -30.66 1.32 -3.78
C THR A 2 -30.46 -0.03 -3.08
N ILE A 3 -31.01 -0.21 -1.88
CA ILE A 3 -30.93 -1.49 -1.15
C ILE A 3 -31.61 -2.65 -1.92
N GLY A 4 -32.65 -2.38 -2.72
CA GLY A 4 -33.30 -3.38 -3.56
C GLY A 4 -32.42 -3.84 -4.72
N GLU A 5 -31.69 -2.93 -5.35
CA GLU A 5 -30.71 -3.26 -6.40
C GLU A 5 -29.55 -4.07 -5.83
N VAL A 6 -29.04 -3.71 -4.64
CA VAL A 6 -28.01 -4.48 -3.94
C VAL A 6 -28.49 -5.89 -3.62
N LEU A 7 -29.73 -6.04 -3.14
CA LEU A 7 -30.32 -7.34 -2.86
C LEU A 7 -30.39 -8.19 -4.15
N ALA A 8 -30.84 -7.61 -5.27
CA ALA A 8 -30.91 -8.32 -6.54
C ALA A 8 -29.54 -8.80 -7.03
N ILE A 9 -28.48 -8.03 -6.80
CA ILE A 9 -27.09 -8.39 -7.15
C ILE A 9 -26.54 -9.52 -6.26
N LEU A 10 -26.90 -9.52 -4.97
CA LEU A 10 -26.39 -10.50 -4.00
C LEU A 10 -27.17 -11.83 -4.00
N THR A 11 -28.44 -11.83 -4.34
CA THR A 11 -29.32 -13.01 -4.26
C THR A 11 -28.82 -14.22 -5.05
N PRO A 12 -28.21 -14.11 -6.26
CA PRO A 12 -27.69 -15.27 -6.98
C PRO A 12 -26.61 -16.03 -6.20
N ASP A 13 -25.75 -15.32 -5.48
CA ASP A 13 -24.65 -15.93 -4.70
C ASP A 13 -25.09 -16.27 -3.27
N PHE A 14 -26.08 -15.55 -2.73
CA PHE A 14 -26.56 -15.66 -1.35
C PHE A 14 -28.09 -15.66 -1.31
N PRO A 15 -28.75 -16.81 -1.59
CA PRO A 15 -30.21 -16.89 -1.67
C PRO A 15 -30.95 -16.49 -0.38
N ASP A 16 -30.32 -16.66 0.77
CA ASP A 16 -30.87 -16.33 2.09
C ASP A 16 -30.68 -14.88 2.50
N VAL A 17 -30.06 -14.03 1.65
CA VAL A 17 -29.88 -12.62 1.95
C VAL A 17 -31.21 -11.87 1.89
N SER A 18 -31.41 -10.95 2.81
CA SER A 18 -32.61 -10.13 2.91
C SER A 18 -32.27 -8.68 3.18
N ILE A 19 -33.24 -7.77 2.90
CA ILE A 19 -33.11 -6.35 3.25
C ILE A 19 -32.82 -6.18 4.74
N SER A 20 -33.46 -6.97 5.60
CA SER A 20 -33.25 -6.94 7.05
C SER A 20 -31.81 -7.34 7.41
N LYS A 21 -31.23 -8.34 6.72
CA LYS A 21 -29.85 -8.75 6.91
C LYS A 21 -28.89 -7.65 6.50
N ILE A 22 -29.11 -6.99 5.35
CA ILE A 22 -28.25 -5.89 4.88
C ILE A 22 -28.29 -4.72 5.88
N ARG A 23 -29.47 -4.35 6.38
CA ARG A 23 -29.61 -3.30 7.41
C ARG A 23 -28.92 -3.67 8.72
N PHE A 24 -29.04 -4.92 9.14
CA PHE A 24 -28.33 -5.41 10.32
C PHE A 24 -26.82 -5.29 10.16
N LEU A 25 -26.27 -5.64 9.00
CA LEU A 25 -24.83 -5.50 8.71
C LEU A 25 -24.37 -4.04 8.72
N GLU A 26 -25.23 -3.11 8.22
CA GLU A 26 -25.01 -1.64 8.33
C GLU A 26 -25.01 -1.20 9.80
N GLU A 27 -25.98 -1.62 10.60
CA GLU A 27 -26.06 -1.30 12.04
C GLU A 27 -24.85 -1.83 12.81
N GLN A 28 -24.29 -2.94 12.35
CA GLN A 28 -23.04 -3.50 12.91
C GLN A 28 -21.78 -2.79 12.40
N GLY A 29 -21.88 -1.76 11.54
CA GLY A 29 -20.76 -1.01 10.99
C GLY A 29 -19.87 -1.83 10.04
N LEU A 30 -20.44 -2.86 9.39
CA LEU A 30 -19.72 -3.68 8.40
C LEU A 30 -19.83 -3.10 6.99
N VAL A 31 -20.80 -2.23 6.74
CA VAL A 31 -20.99 -1.45 5.52
C VAL A 31 -21.54 -0.09 5.87
N GLU A 32 -21.09 0.95 5.19
CA GLU A 32 -21.48 2.34 5.47
C GLU A 32 -21.95 3.05 4.19
N PRO A 33 -23.18 2.77 3.72
CA PRO A 33 -23.68 3.39 2.51
C PRO A 33 -23.85 4.90 2.67
N GLY A 34 -23.49 5.62 1.65
CA GLY A 34 -23.76 7.05 1.58
C GLY A 34 -25.26 7.36 1.67
N ARG A 35 -25.62 8.64 1.85
CA ARG A 35 -27.00 9.11 1.84
C ARG A 35 -27.23 10.12 0.73
N THR A 36 -28.39 10.04 0.11
CA THR A 36 -28.84 11.08 -0.83
C THR A 36 -29.24 12.34 -0.05
N PRO A 37 -29.36 13.53 -0.71
CA PRO A 37 -29.89 14.73 -0.06
C PRO A 37 -31.27 14.55 0.57
N ALA A 38 -32.08 13.60 0.06
CA ALA A 38 -33.36 13.21 0.61
C ALA A 38 -33.29 12.16 1.74
N GLY A 39 -32.06 11.79 2.19
CA GLY A 39 -31.84 10.88 3.32
C GLY A 39 -31.88 9.39 2.98
N TYR A 40 -32.12 9.00 1.72
CA TYR A 40 -32.12 7.58 1.31
C TYR A 40 -30.72 7.01 1.22
N ARG A 41 -30.56 5.72 1.56
CA ARG A 41 -29.30 4.96 1.42
C ARG A 41 -28.87 4.87 -0.04
N LYS A 42 -27.59 5.11 -0.30
CA LYS A 42 -26.98 5.01 -1.61
C LYS A 42 -25.72 4.14 -1.50
N PHE A 43 -25.82 2.91 -1.97
CA PHE A 43 -24.72 1.96 -1.98
C PHE A 43 -23.82 2.17 -3.20
N SER A 44 -22.51 2.08 -3.00
CA SER A 44 -21.47 2.03 -4.04
C SER A 44 -21.26 0.60 -4.55
N SER A 45 -20.36 0.41 -5.54
CA SER A 45 -19.83 -0.90 -5.91
C SER A 45 -19.07 -1.54 -4.77
N ASP A 46 -18.23 -0.75 -4.11
CA ASP A 46 -17.37 -1.19 -3.00
C ASP A 46 -18.20 -1.68 -1.81
N ASP A 47 -19.35 -1.04 -1.53
CA ASP A 47 -20.30 -1.53 -0.51
C ASP A 47 -20.85 -2.92 -0.86
N VAL A 48 -21.09 -3.19 -2.15
CA VAL A 48 -21.56 -4.51 -2.60
C VAL A 48 -20.47 -5.56 -2.44
N ASP A 49 -19.23 -5.25 -2.80
CA ASP A 49 -18.10 -6.17 -2.67
C ASP A 49 -17.80 -6.44 -1.18
N ARG A 50 -17.92 -5.41 -0.35
CA ARG A 50 -17.81 -5.53 1.10
C ARG A 50 -18.90 -6.43 1.69
N LEU A 51 -20.15 -6.29 1.24
CA LEU A 51 -21.24 -7.19 1.63
C LEU A 51 -21.01 -8.63 1.17
N ARG A 52 -20.51 -8.85 -0.05
CA ARG A 52 -20.13 -10.19 -0.52
C ARG A 52 -19.10 -10.84 0.39
N TYR A 53 -18.04 -10.11 0.72
CA TYR A 53 -17.01 -10.60 1.63
C TYR A 53 -17.61 -11.00 2.99
N VAL A 54 -18.43 -10.14 3.60
CA VAL A 54 -19.09 -10.41 4.89
C VAL A 54 -19.95 -11.66 4.83
N LEU A 55 -20.77 -11.79 3.79
CA LEU A 55 -21.68 -12.92 3.63
C LEU A 55 -20.92 -14.23 3.38
N SER A 56 -19.87 -14.22 2.54
CA SER A 56 -19.01 -15.36 2.32
C SER A 56 -18.28 -15.79 3.60
N ALA A 57 -17.70 -14.84 4.32
CA ALA A 57 -16.98 -15.11 5.56
C ALA A 57 -17.90 -15.73 6.64
N GLN A 58 -19.17 -15.31 6.68
CA GLN A 58 -20.16 -15.92 7.59
C GLN A 58 -20.61 -17.30 7.12
N ARG A 59 -20.88 -17.49 5.80
CA ARG A 59 -21.40 -18.72 5.23
C ARG A 59 -20.35 -19.84 5.20
N ASP A 60 -19.16 -19.50 4.68
CA ASP A 60 -18.13 -20.50 4.34
C ASP A 60 -17.17 -20.77 5.50
N HIS A 61 -16.95 -19.76 6.36
CA HIS A 61 -15.95 -19.83 7.44
C HIS A 61 -16.53 -19.63 8.84
N TYR A 62 -17.83 -19.37 8.97
CA TYR A 62 -18.50 -19.14 10.26
C TYR A 62 -17.81 -18.08 11.13
N LEU A 63 -17.18 -17.06 10.51
CA LEU A 63 -16.43 -16.06 11.25
C LEU A 63 -17.37 -15.15 12.09
N PRO A 64 -17.00 -14.86 13.35
CA PRO A 64 -17.71 -13.86 14.16
C PRO A 64 -17.64 -12.48 13.48
N LEU A 65 -18.70 -11.67 13.64
CA LEU A 65 -18.77 -10.32 13.06
C LEU A 65 -17.61 -9.42 13.50
N LYS A 66 -17.09 -9.61 14.71
CA LYS A 66 -15.92 -8.88 15.20
C LYS A 66 -14.68 -9.15 14.34
N VAL A 67 -14.39 -10.41 14.04
CA VAL A 67 -13.26 -10.82 13.21
C VAL A 67 -13.44 -10.30 11.76
N ILE A 68 -14.67 -10.39 11.24
CA ILE A 68 -14.98 -9.86 9.90
C ILE A 68 -14.72 -8.34 9.84
N ARG A 69 -15.09 -7.60 10.88
CA ARG A 69 -14.82 -6.16 10.99
C ARG A 69 -13.32 -5.87 10.99
N GLU A 70 -12.54 -6.58 11.82
CA GLU A 70 -11.08 -6.43 11.88
C GLU A 70 -10.43 -6.69 10.52
N ASN A 71 -10.91 -7.71 9.78
CA ASN A 71 -10.45 -7.98 8.43
C ASN A 71 -10.82 -6.85 7.44
N LEU A 72 -12.05 -6.34 7.51
CA LEU A 72 -12.50 -5.23 6.66
C LEU A 72 -11.68 -3.96 6.93
N GLU A 73 -11.41 -3.63 8.19
CA GLU A 73 -10.55 -2.52 8.59
C GLU A 73 -9.11 -2.69 8.06
N ALA A 74 -8.62 -3.93 8.02
CA ALA A 74 -7.32 -4.23 7.42
C ALA A 74 -7.35 -4.07 5.89
N MET A 75 -8.41 -4.54 5.23
CA MET A 75 -8.60 -4.34 3.78
C MET A 75 -8.72 -2.84 3.42
N ASP A 76 -9.39 -2.03 4.24
CA ASP A 76 -9.46 -0.57 4.07
C ASP A 76 -8.07 0.11 4.18
N ARG A 77 -7.10 -0.56 4.81
CA ARG A 77 -5.69 -0.16 4.89
C ARG A 77 -4.80 -0.77 3.78
N GLY A 78 -5.40 -1.50 2.83
CA GLY A 78 -4.71 -2.10 1.70
C GLY A 78 -4.13 -3.50 1.94
N LEU A 79 -4.49 -4.18 3.04
CA LEU A 79 -4.12 -5.58 3.24
C LEU A 79 -5.12 -6.50 2.51
N GLU A 80 -4.67 -7.70 2.16
CA GLU A 80 -5.54 -8.75 1.63
C GLU A 80 -6.19 -9.55 2.77
N PRO A 81 -7.42 -10.06 2.56
CA PRO A 81 -8.06 -10.92 3.54
C PRO A 81 -7.23 -12.19 3.78
N PRO A 82 -7.31 -12.79 4.97
CA PRO A 82 -6.58 -14.01 5.28
C PRO A 82 -7.06 -15.19 4.42
N GLU A 83 -6.14 -16.04 3.96
CA GLU A 83 -6.48 -17.26 3.22
C GLU A 83 -7.18 -18.32 4.09
N GLN A 84 -6.92 -18.30 5.38
CA GLN A 84 -7.47 -19.28 6.33
C GLN A 84 -8.25 -18.57 7.42
N PRO A 85 -9.36 -19.17 7.88
CA PRO A 85 -10.13 -18.64 9.01
C PRO A 85 -9.25 -18.46 10.25
N GLY A 86 -9.25 -17.25 10.82
CA GLY A 86 -8.48 -16.92 12.03
C GLY A 86 -7.01 -16.55 11.78
N ALA A 87 -6.52 -16.61 10.56
CA ALA A 87 -5.23 -16.04 10.20
C ALA A 87 -5.30 -14.50 10.17
N ALA A 88 -4.15 -13.85 10.23
CA ALA A 88 -4.09 -12.39 10.08
C ALA A 88 -4.19 -12.00 8.59
N PRO A 89 -4.75 -10.83 8.28
CA PRO A 89 -4.69 -10.23 6.95
C PRO A 89 -3.25 -10.11 6.44
N ARG A 90 -3.05 -10.26 5.13
CA ARG A 90 -1.72 -10.31 4.50
C ARG A 90 -1.40 -9.03 3.76
N VAL A 91 -0.11 -8.74 3.67
CA VAL A 91 0.39 -7.74 2.73
C VAL A 91 0.27 -8.30 1.32
N PRO A 92 -0.30 -7.56 0.36
CA PRO A 92 -0.31 -7.95 -1.04
C PRO A 92 1.09 -8.33 -1.52
N GLU A 93 1.22 -9.37 -2.32
CA GLU A 93 2.49 -9.77 -2.91
C GLU A 93 2.87 -8.73 -3.98
N VAL A 94 3.48 -7.65 -3.53
CA VAL A 94 3.97 -6.60 -4.41
C VAL A 94 5.25 -7.09 -5.06
N VAL A 95 5.09 -7.64 -6.23
CA VAL A 95 6.10 -7.86 -7.27
C VAL A 95 7.37 -8.58 -6.85
N ALA A 96 7.49 -9.76 -7.40
CA ALA A 96 8.69 -10.59 -7.37
C ALA A 96 9.97 -9.81 -7.61
N ALA A 97 10.89 -9.93 -6.67
CA ALA A 97 12.29 -9.51 -6.80
C ALA A 97 12.91 -10.12 -8.07
N GLY A 98 13.56 -9.31 -8.90
CA GLY A 98 14.44 -9.85 -9.95
C GLY A 98 14.74 -8.97 -11.13
N SER A 99 13.99 -7.91 -11.42
CA SER A 99 14.30 -6.95 -12.50
C SER A 99 14.57 -5.56 -11.94
N VAL A 100 15.47 -4.82 -12.59
CA VAL A 100 15.64 -3.39 -12.31
C VAL A 100 14.28 -2.70 -12.56
N PRO A 101 13.71 -2.02 -11.56
CA PRO A 101 12.38 -1.46 -11.67
C PRO A 101 12.27 -0.48 -12.84
N GLY A 102 11.17 -0.57 -13.60
CA GLY A 102 10.76 0.44 -14.57
C GLY A 102 10.05 1.62 -13.91
N ALA A 103 9.54 2.56 -14.70
CA ALA A 103 8.79 3.71 -14.18
C ALA A 103 7.48 3.30 -13.48
N ASP A 104 6.89 2.18 -13.89
CA ASP A 104 5.72 1.53 -13.30
C ASP A 104 5.89 1.16 -11.82
N ARG A 105 7.13 0.91 -11.37
CA ARG A 105 7.45 0.66 -9.94
C ARG A 105 7.08 1.86 -9.05
N PHE A 106 7.05 3.05 -9.61
CA PHE A 106 6.77 4.29 -8.89
C PHE A 106 5.31 4.76 -9.02
N ASP A 107 4.38 3.91 -9.48
CA ASP A 107 2.96 4.25 -9.67
C ASP A 107 2.14 4.32 -8.36
N GLY A 108 2.78 4.25 -7.21
CA GLY A 108 2.18 4.51 -5.90
C GLY A 108 1.27 3.39 -5.36
N HIS A 109 1.23 2.21 -5.98
CA HIS A 109 0.43 1.09 -5.46
C HIS A 109 0.84 0.67 -4.05
N ALA A 110 2.14 0.72 -3.75
CA ALA A 110 2.66 0.44 -2.42
C ALA A 110 2.35 1.54 -1.38
N ALA A 111 2.08 2.77 -1.83
CA ALA A 111 1.77 3.91 -0.95
C ALA A 111 0.37 3.82 -0.32
N ASN A 112 -0.53 3.02 -0.88
CA ASN A 112 -1.88 2.82 -0.34
C ASN A 112 -1.90 1.84 0.84
N LEU A 113 -0.85 1.06 1.02
CA LEU A 113 -0.73 0.13 2.14
C LEU A 113 -0.42 0.89 3.43
N ARG A 114 -1.15 0.59 4.50
CA ARG A 114 -0.96 1.18 5.83
C ARG A 114 -0.76 0.09 6.86
N LEU A 115 0.48 -0.11 7.23
CA LEU A 115 0.88 -1.10 8.23
C LEU A 115 1.10 -0.41 9.58
N THR A 116 0.58 -1.00 10.63
CA THR A 116 0.99 -0.66 11.99
C THR A 116 2.43 -1.11 12.25
N ARG A 117 3.05 -0.58 13.31
CA ARG A 117 4.38 -1.03 13.75
C ARG A 117 4.45 -2.56 13.96
N LEU A 118 3.42 -3.15 14.53
CA LEU A 118 3.38 -4.60 14.76
C LEU A 118 3.27 -5.39 13.44
N GLU A 119 2.48 -4.90 12.50
CA GLU A 119 2.32 -5.53 11.19
C GLU A 119 3.61 -5.46 10.36
N ILE A 120 4.27 -4.31 10.30
CA ILE A 120 5.52 -4.21 9.53
C ILE A 120 6.64 -5.07 10.11
N LEU A 121 6.76 -5.19 11.43
CA LEU A 121 7.74 -6.07 12.07
C LEU A 121 7.43 -7.55 11.76
N ARG A 122 6.17 -7.94 11.82
CA ARG A 122 5.74 -9.31 11.48
C ARG A 122 6.02 -9.64 10.01
N GLU A 123 5.65 -8.74 9.10
CA GLU A 123 5.77 -8.97 7.65
C GLU A 123 7.22 -8.90 7.15
N SER A 124 8.06 -8.14 7.81
CA SER A 124 9.50 -8.07 7.48
C SER A 124 10.32 -9.16 8.14
N GLY A 125 9.84 -9.73 9.24
CA GLY A 125 10.56 -10.71 10.05
C GLY A 125 11.75 -10.14 10.83
N VAL A 126 11.82 -8.82 11.00
CA VAL A 126 12.90 -8.15 11.75
C VAL A 126 12.48 -7.80 13.16
N ASP A 127 13.46 -7.58 14.04
CA ASP A 127 13.23 -7.11 15.40
C ASP A 127 12.93 -5.60 15.46
N ALA A 128 12.39 -5.18 16.59
CA ALA A 128 12.05 -3.78 16.81
C ALA A 128 13.30 -2.88 16.91
N GLU A 129 14.44 -3.43 17.30
CA GLU A 129 15.68 -2.70 17.47
C GLU A 129 16.23 -2.19 16.13
N LEU A 130 16.15 -3.00 15.07
CA LEU A 130 16.53 -2.58 13.73
C LEU A 130 15.61 -1.48 13.21
N LEU A 131 14.29 -1.60 13.41
CA LEU A 131 13.35 -0.56 13.01
C LEU A 131 13.63 0.76 13.73
N ASP A 132 13.82 0.72 15.06
CA ASP A 132 14.15 1.91 15.85
C ASP A 132 15.46 2.56 15.40
N ALA A 133 16.47 1.75 15.08
CA ALA A 133 17.74 2.26 14.58
C ALA A 133 17.59 2.95 13.21
N LEU A 134 16.80 2.35 12.28
CA LEU A 134 16.53 2.96 10.97
C LEU A 134 15.79 4.29 11.08
N GLU A 135 14.82 4.37 11.99
CA GLU A 135 14.12 5.62 12.30
C GLU A 135 15.07 6.66 12.93
N GLY A 136 15.86 6.25 13.91
CA GLY A 136 16.82 7.11 14.60
C GLY A 136 17.88 7.70 13.67
N PHE A 137 18.29 6.96 12.64
CA PHE A 137 19.22 7.45 11.60
C PHE A 137 18.53 8.13 10.42
N GLY A 138 17.20 8.24 10.42
CA GLY A 138 16.42 8.89 9.36
C GLY A 138 16.46 8.13 8.03
N VAL A 139 16.72 6.83 8.05
CA VAL A 139 16.67 5.97 6.86
C VAL A 139 15.22 5.66 6.50
N LEU A 140 14.39 5.45 7.52
CA LEU A 140 12.98 5.16 7.42
C LEU A 140 12.19 6.08 8.36
N SER A 141 10.96 6.41 8.02
CA SER A 141 10.04 7.14 8.88
C SER A 141 8.60 6.69 8.59
N PRO A 142 7.70 6.82 9.58
CA PRO A 142 6.28 6.63 9.32
C PRO A 142 5.77 7.55 8.21
N ALA A 143 4.76 7.09 7.49
CA ALA A 143 4.14 7.85 6.43
C ALA A 143 3.46 9.13 6.97
N PRO A 144 3.38 10.21 6.17
CA PRO A 144 2.66 11.42 6.57
C PRO A 144 1.20 11.12 6.93
N GLY A 145 0.74 11.71 8.03
CA GLY A 145 -0.67 11.59 8.45
C GLY A 145 -0.96 10.53 9.50
N GLY A 146 0.04 9.86 10.05
CA GLY A 146 -0.16 8.94 11.18
C GLY A 146 1.00 7.99 11.46
N PRO A 147 0.87 7.11 12.45
CA PRO A 147 1.91 6.15 12.83
C PRO A 147 1.87 4.90 11.91
N TRP A 148 1.73 5.10 10.60
CA TRP A 148 1.60 4.04 9.61
C TRP A 148 2.87 3.94 8.77
N TYR A 149 3.18 2.72 8.32
CA TYR A 149 4.23 2.43 7.36
C TYR A 149 3.60 1.96 6.05
N ASP A 150 4.11 2.42 4.94
CA ASP A 150 3.67 2.01 3.60
C ASP A 150 4.43 0.77 3.10
N GLY A 151 4.09 0.31 1.91
CA GLY A 151 4.76 -0.84 1.30
C GLY A 151 6.23 -0.56 0.97
N GLU A 152 6.60 0.69 0.69
CA GLU A 152 8.00 1.07 0.46
C GLU A 152 8.82 0.99 1.75
N ALA A 153 8.25 1.37 2.88
CA ALA A 153 8.88 1.21 4.19
C ALA A 153 9.17 -0.27 4.50
N LEU A 154 8.24 -1.18 4.13
CA LEU A 154 8.44 -2.63 4.27
C LEU A 154 9.61 -3.13 3.42
N GLU A 155 9.74 -2.68 2.17
CA GLU A 155 10.85 -3.05 1.29
C GLU A 155 12.19 -2.49 1.79
N VAL A 156 12.22 -1.25 2.29
CA VAL A 156 13.42 -0.68 2.93
C VAL A 156 13.84 -1.52 4.13
N LEU A 157 12.89 -1.95 4.96
CA LEU A 157 13.17 -2.74 6.15
C LEU A 157 13.71 -4.14 5.79
N ARG A 158 13.13 -4.80 4.79
CA ARG A 158 13.62 -6.09 4.26
C ARG A 158 15.03 -5.99 3.70
N ALA A 159 15.30 -4.95 2.90
CA ALA A 159 16.63 -4.68 2.36
C ALA A 159 17.65 -4.40 3.47
N ALA A 160 17.27 -3.60 4.47
CA ALA A 160 18.13 -3.32 5.62
C ALA A 160 18.45 -4.58 6.42
N ALA A 161 17.49 -5.47 6.63
CA ALA A 161 17.70 -6.77 7.28
C ALA A 161 18.70 -7.64 6.51
N SER A 162 18.56 -7.71 5.19
CA SER A 162 19.52 -8.41 4.33
C SER A 162 20.94 -7.86 4.46
N LEU A 163 21.09 -6.53 4.52
CA LEU A 163 22.38 -5.88 4.68
C LEU A 163 22.95 -6.07 6.09
N ALA A 164 22.11 -6.05 7.12
CA ALA A 164 22.51 -6.32 8.50
C ALA A 164 23.07 -7.74 8.68
N ALA A 165 22.54 -8.72 7.98
CA ALA A 165 23.07 -10.09 7.96
C ALA A 165 24.52 -10.16 7.44
N HIS A 166 24.98 -9.15 6.70
CA HIS A 166 26.37 -8.99 6.22
C HIS A 166 27.18 -8.00 7.06
N GLY A 167 26.66 -7.57 8.25
CA GLY A 167 27.35 -6.65 9.15
C GLY A 167 27.23 -5.17 8.78
N ILE A 168 26.35 -4.81 7.84
CA ILE A 168 26.06 -3.41 7.49
C ILE A 168 24.99 -2.89 8.42
N GLU A 169 25.37 -2.04 9.38
CA GLU A 169 24.47 -1.49 10.38
C GLU A 169 23.62 -0.32 9.84
N ALA A 170 22.50 -0.04 10.51
CA ALA A 170 21.57 1.02 10.13
C ALA A 170 22.24 2.39 9.90
N ARG A 171 23.27 2.75 10.70
CA ARG A 171 24.03 4.01 10.53
C ARG A 171 24.68 4.13 9.14
N HIS A 172 25.10 3.02 8.54
CA HIS A 172 25.71 3.02 7.21
C HIS A 172 24.68 3.23 6.09
N LEU A 173 23.41 2.93 6.37
CA LEU A 173 22.33 3.05 5.38
C LEU A 173 21.90 4.51 5.15
N ARG A 174 22.27 5.43 6.05
CA ARG A 174 22.02 6.86 5.89
C ARG A 174 22.57 7.43 4.57
N MET A 175 23.71 6.89 4.08
CA MET A 175 24.26 7.34 2.80
C MET A 175 23.31 7.02 1.62
N PHE A 176 22.62 5.87 1.65
CA PHE A 176 21.64 5.50 0.61
C PHE A 176 20.44 6.43 0.64
N ARG A 177 19.93 6.75 1.83
CA ARG A 177 18.83 7.73 1.98
C ARG A 177 19.24 9.09 1.44
N THR A 178 20.42 9.57 1.78
CA THR A 178 20.93 10.86 1.29
C THR A 178 21.10 10.86 -0.23
N ALA A 179 21.52 9.74 -0.83
CA ALA A 179 21.63 9.62 -2.29
C ALA A 179 20.25 9.68 -2.94
N ALA A 180 19.29 8.89 -2.44
CA ALA A 180 17.92 8.89 -2.94
C ALA A 180 17.26 10.28 -2.85
N ASP A 181 17.41 10.99 -1.72
CA ASP A 181 16.87 12.35 -1.56
C ASP A 181 17.46 13.32 -2.60
N ARG A 182 18.75 13.20 -2.93
CA ARG A 182 19.38 14.03 -3.98
C ARG A 182 18.91 13.69 -5.38
N GLU A 183 18.70 12.40 -5.67
CA GLU A 183 18.17 11.94 -6.96
C GLU A 183 16.75 12.45 -7.18
N ILE A 184 15.89 12.37 -6.17
CA ILE A 184 14.53 12.90 -6.25
C ILE A 184 14.54 14.43 -6.39
N ALA A 185 15.35 15.15 -5.63
CA ALA A 185 15.47 16.60 -5.77
C ALA A 185 15.91 17.02 -7.17
N LEU A 186 16.81 16.26 -7.81
CA LEU A 186 17.21 16.50 -9.20
C LEU A 186 16.05 16.26 -10.18
N ALA A 187 15.29 15.17 -9.99
CA ALA A 187 14.13 14.86 -10.83
C ALA A 187 13.05 15.95 -10.71
N GLU A 188 12.74 16.39 -9.50
CA GLU A 188 11.78 17.47 -9.23
C GLU A 188 12.23 18.81 -9.85
N GLN A 189 13.52 19.12 -9.78
CA GLN A 189 14.06 20.32 -10.42
C GLN A 189 13.83 20.33 -11.94
N VAL A 190 13.99 19.18 -12.59
CA VAL A 190 13.72 19.03 -14.02
C VAL A 190 12.23 19.14 -14.34
N ALA A 191 11.36 18.58 -13.50
CA ALA A 191 9.91 18.59 -13.65
C ALA A 191 9.25 19.94 -13.25
N ALA A 192 9.93 20.78 -12.47
CA ALA A 192 9.39 22.04 -11.92
C ALA A 192 8.75 22.99 -12.97
N PRO A 193 9.28 23.16 -14.21
CA PRO A 193 8.61 23.97 -15.23
C PRO A 193 7.23 23.43 -15.63
N LEU A 194 7.09 22.10 -15.72
CA LEU A 194 5.82 21.42 -16.05
C LEU A 194 4.79 21.59 -14.95
N GLN A 195 5.21 21.45 -13.69
CA GLN A 195 4.35 21.67 -12.51
C GLN A 195 3.79 23.10 -12.47
N ARG A 196 4.61 24.11 -12.78
CA ARG A 196 4.16 25.52 -12.84
C ARG A 196 3.13 25.76 -13.95
N LEU A 197 3.24 25.07 -15.07
CA LEU A 197 2.25 25.13 -16.15
C LEU A 197 0.92 24.48 -15.73
N GLY A 198 0.97 23.36 -15.00
CA GLY A 198 -0.20 22.66 -14.48
C GLY A 198 -1.01 23.49 -13.47
N GLN A 199 -0.36 24.25 -12.61
CA GLN A 199 -1.02 25.15 -11.65
C GLN A 199 -1.80 26.29 -12.31
N ARG A 200 -1.54 26.59 -13.60
CA ARG A 200 -2.21 27.67 -14.37
C ARG A 200 -3.40 27.19 -15.19
N GLY A 201 -3.80 25.90 -15.12
CA GLY A 201 -5.03 25.46 -15.77
C GLY A 201 -5.05 24.12 -16.49
N GLY A 202 -4.24 23.13 -16.11
CA GLY A 202 -4.30 21.84 -16.80
C GLY A 202 -3.85 20.66 -15.93
N GLY A 203 -4.79 19.79 -15.54
CA GLY A 203 -4.48 18.52 -14.86
C GLY A 203 -3.47 17.66 -15.63
N GLU A 204 -3.57 17.62 -16.97
CA GLU A 204 -2.63 16.91 -17.86
C GLU A 204 -1.15 17.32 -17.68
N SER A 205 -0.88 18.58 -17.31
CA SER A 205 0.49 19.05 -17.08
C SER A 205 1.05 18.60 -15.73
N VAL A 206 0.21 18.35 -14.75
CA VAL A 206 0.60 17.78 -13.45
C VAL A 206 0.94 16.32 -13.63
N ASP A 207 0.05 15.54 -14.27
CA ASP A 207 0.27 14.11 -14.56
C ASP A 207 1.56 13.90 -15.38
N ARG A 208 1.84 14.81 -16.33
CA ARG A 208 3.06 14.77 -17.12
C ARG A 208 4.31 15.10 -16.29
N ALA A 209 4.22 16.02 -15.32
CA ALA A 209 5.34 16.33 -14.43
C ALA A 209 5.66 15.12 -13.55
N ASP A 210 4.65 14.47 -12.97
CA ASP A 210 4.81 13.28 -12.16
C ASP A 210 5.38 12.11 -12.97
N GLN A 211 4.92 11.95 -14.21
CA GLN A 211 5.48 10.97 -15.13
C GLN A 211 6.97 11.21 -15.41
N VAL A 212 7.39 12.45 -15.66
CA VAL A 212 8.81 12.81 -15.86
C VAL A 212 9.64 12.50 -14.62
N VAL A 213 9.15 12.78 -13.42
CA VAL A 213 9.85 12.43 -12.18
C VAL A 213 10.05 10.91 -12.08
N ARG A 214 9.01 10.10 -12.34
CA ARG A 214 9.11 8.63 -12.32
C ARG A 214 10.11 8.10 -13.36
N GLU A 215 10.10 8.63 -14.56
CA GLU A 215 11.04 8.23 -15.63
C GLU A 215 12.50 8.55 -15.26
N ILE A 216 12.74 9.72 -14.67
CA ILE A 216 14.09 10.10 -14.19
C ILE A 216 14.52 9.20 -13.04
N ALA A 217 13.65 8.94 -12.05
CA ALA A 217 13.95 8.04 -10.94
C ALA A 217 14.31 6.64 -11.43
N ALA A 218 13.55 6.09 -12.40
CA ALA A 218 13.86 4.80 -13.02
C ALA A 218 15.21 4.83 -13.77
N ALA A 219 15.55 5.94 -14.44
CA ALA A 219 16.83 6.10 -15.10
C ALA A 219 17.99 6.17 -14.11
N CYS A 220 17.85 6.88 -13.00
CA CYS A 220 18.83 6.95 -11.91
C CYS A 220 19.12 5.55 -11.32
N LEU A 221 18.07 4.78 -11.06
CA LEU A 221 18.21 3.42 -10.54
C LEU A 221 18.95 2.50 -11.50
N ARG A 222 18.63 2.56 -12.82
CA ARG A 222 19.37 1.82 -13.86
C ARG A 222 20.84 2.24 -13.91
N LEU A 223 21.12 3.54 -13.85
CA LEU A 223 22.48 4.08 -13.83
C LEU A 223 23.25 3.57 -12.61
N HIS A 224 22.64 3.64 -11.41
CA HIS A 224 23.24 3.16 -10.18
C HIS A 224 23.60 1.67 -10.27
N THR A 225 22.65 0.85 -10.72
CA THR A 225 22.86 -0.60 -10.92
C THR A 225 24.03 -0.87 -11.89
N ALA A 226 24.09 -0.15 -13.01
CA ALA A 226 25.15 -0.30 -13.99
C ALA A 226 26.53 0.14 -13.44
N LEU A 227 26.57 1.21 -12.65
CA LEU A 227 27.81 1.67 -11.98
C LEU A 227 28.33 0.64 -10.98
N VAL A 228 27.45 0.09 -10.15
CA VAL A 228 27.80 -0.96 -9.18
C VAL A 228 28.30 -2.23 -9.90
N ALA A 229 27.55 -2.71 -10.90
CA ALA A 229 27.94 -3.88 -11.68
C ALA A 229 29.29 -3.68 -12.38
N GLY A 230 29.52 -2.50 -12.98
CA GLY A 230 30.77 -2.15 -13.62
C GLY A 230 31.95 -2.06 -12.63
N ALA A 231 31.72 -1.63 -11.41
CA ALA A 231 32.74 -1.60 -10.35
C ALA A 231 33.12 -3.01 -9.89
N LEU A 232 32.12 -3.87 -9.66
CA LEU A 232 32.32 -5.27 -9.27
C LEU A 232 33.08 -6.05 -10.37
N GLY A 233 32.71 -5.88 -11.64
CA GLY A 233 33.39 -6.55 -12.76
C GLY A 233 34.85 -6.11 -12.95
N ARG A 234 35.23 -4.94 -12.49
CA ARG A 234 36.62 -4.46 -12.51
C ARG A 234 37.46 -4.95 -11.31
N GLY A 235 36.82 -5.21 -10.17
CA GLY A 235 37.46 -5.68 -8.95
C GLY A 235 37.75 -7.19 -8.92
N ALA A 236 37.19 -7.95 -9.85
CA ALA A 236 37.36 -9.41 -9.98
C ALA A 236 38.56 -9.83 -10.87
N ARG A 237 39.47 -8.91 -11.18
CA ARG A 237 40.71 -9.20 -11.93
C ARG A 237 41.95 -9.12 -11.06
#